data_3fec1fbb6cbe9632ad750e4d975a2859
#
_entry.id   3fec1fbb6cbe9632ad750e4d975a2859
#
_cell.length_a   1.000
_cell.length_b   1.000
_cell.length_c   1.000
_cell.angle_alpha   90.00
_cell.angle_beta   90.00
_cell.angle_gamma   90.00
#
_symmetry.space_group_name_H-M   'P 1'
#
loop_
_entity.id
_entity.type
_entity.pdbx_description
1 polymer ?
#
loop_
_entity_poly.entity_id
_entity_poly.type
_entity_poly.pdbx_seq_one_letter_code
_entity_poly.pdbx_strand_id
1 'polypeptide(L)'
;MPHRPFMLGIAGDSGVGKTTISSGIARLLGQERTTNICVDDYHKYDRKQRAELQITPLNPECNYMDIMEQHVRLLSLGEPILKPVYNHSTGTFDPPVYIPAPRPIAEGNRHIPRAVVLEGLLTLFSQPMRERYHLKVYIDPEEDLRREWKVKRDVSKRGYTPEQVVADIERRMPDSKAYIWPQKEYADIVVRFYRPPGYDPEKPSTLSVRITLKRSLPKLDLTEVLHSAYEDEPSVIRLEARKEADVLDISGGMEPERAAVFERLIWEQLGQHAEHFNPELIGTFWDKGGQSYPLALTQLVIAYYLVHMREQAIQKGALAYA
;
A
#
# COMPACT_ATOMS: atom_id res chain seq x y z
N MET A 1 10.27 5.15 -27.66
CA MET A 1 10.73 5.55 -26.31
C MET A 1 10.66 4.34 -25.40
N PRO A 2 11.53 4.17 -24.40
CA PRO A 2 11.44 3.02 -23.51
C PRO A 2 10.07 3.04 -22.80
N HIS A 3 9.42 1.91 -22.75
CA HIS A 3 8.12 1.74 -22.10
C HIS A 3 8.30 1.85 -20.58
N ARG A 4 7.83 2.93 -20.01
CA ARG A 4 7.95 3.19 -18.56
C ARG A 4 6.87 2.43 -17.78
N PRO A 5 7.21 1.81 -16.65
CA PRO A 5 6.23 1.19 -15.78
C PRO A 5 5.42 2.25 -15.04
N PHE A 6 4.26 1.85 -14.54
CA PHE A 6 3.53 2.65 -13.57
C PHE A 6 4.12 2.46 -12.18
N MET A 7 4.38 3.55 -11.47
CA MET A 7 5.06 3.54 -10.18
C MET A 7 4.08 3.83 -9.03
N LEU A 8 3.92 2.89 -8.11
CA LEU A 8 3.12 3.04 -6.88
C LEU A 8 4.03 3.02 -5.66
N GLY A 9 3.97 4.06 -4.83
CA GLY A 9 4.65 4.11 -3.54
C GLY A 9 3.68 3.90 -2.38
N ILE A 10 3.96 2.94 -1.48
CA ILE A 10 3.16 2.66 -0.28
C ILE A 10 4.05 2.86 0.95
N ALA A 11 3.76 3.87 1.74
CA ALA A 11 4.47 4.18 2.98
C ALA A 11 3.61 3.93 4.22
N GLY A 12 4.25 3.91 5.36
CA GLY A 12 3.61 3.78 6.68
C GLY A 12 4.54 3.13 7.67
N ASP A 13 4.21 3.19 8.95
CA ASP A 13 5.04 2.66 10.03
C ASP A 13 5.13 1.12 10.03
N SER A 14 5.98 0.59 10.87
CA SER A 14 6.13 -0.86 11.04
C SER A 14 4.86 -1.48 11.65
N GLY A 15 4.30 -2.49 11.01
CA GLY A 15 3.11 -3.19 11.48
C GLY A 15 1.77 -2.65 10.98
N VAL A 16 1.75 -1.64 10.09
CA VAL A 16 0.51 -1.02 9.58
C VAL A 16 -0.22 -1.82 8.49
N GLY A 17 0.36 -2.91 7.98
CA GLY A 17 -0.27 -3.74 6.93
C GLY A 17 0.11 -3.36 5.50
N LYS A 18 1.23 -2.63 5.26
CA LYS A 18 1.71 -2.28 3.91
C LYS A 18 1.78 -3.49 2.97
N THR A 19 2.44 -4.55 3.41
CA THR A 19 2.60 -5.78 2.63
C THR A 19 1.27 -6.46 2.31
N THR A 20 0.27 -6.39 3.22
CA THR A 20 -1.08 -6.92 2.96
C THR A 20 -1.76 -6.14 1.83
N ILE A 21 -1.65 -4.81 1.84
CA ILE A 21 -2.20 -3.96 0.77
C ILE A 21 -1.45 -4.18 -0.54
N SER A 22 -0.11 -4.10 -0.54
CA SER A 22 0.71 -4.24 -1.76
C SER A 22 0.55 -5.62 -2.42
N SER A 23 0.52 -6.68 -1.61
CA SER A 23 0.30 -8.05 -2.12
C SER A 23 -1.12 -8.25 -2.66
N GLY A 24 -2.14 -7.64 -2.05
CA GLY A 24 -3.50 -7.66 -2.55
C GLY A 24 -3.61 -6.94 -3.90
N ILE A 25 -3.01 -5.77 -4.03
CA ILE A 25 -2.95 -5.03 -5.29
C ILE A 25 -2.20 -5.83 -6.36
N ALA A 26 -1.07 -6.45 -6.02
CA ALA A 26 -0.30 -7.26 -6.96
C ALA A 26 -1.09 -8.49 -7.46
N ARG A 27 -1.84 -9.13 -6.57
CA ARG A 27 -2.72 -10.25 -6.97
C ARG A 27 -3.87 -9.79 -7.86
N LEU A 28 -4.45 -8.65 -7.55
CA LEU A 28 -5.53 -8.05 -8.32
C LEU A 28 -5.07 -7.69 -9.74
N LEU A 29 -3.88 -7.08 -9.87
CA LEU A 29 -3.29 -6.68 -11.15
C LEU A 29 -2.68 -7.84 -11.95
N GLY A 30 -2.46 -8.99 -11.32
CA GLY A 30 -1.66 -10.10 -11.83
C GLY A 30 -0.20 -10.01 -11.39
N GLN A 31 0.30 -11.09 -10.79
CA GLN A 31 1.68 -11.14 -10.27
C GLN A 31 2.72 -10.97 -11.40
N GLU A 32 2.42 -11.50 -12.58
CA GLU A 32 3.25 -11.38 -13.78
C GLU A 32 3.35 -9.96 -14.31
N ARG A 33 2.38 -9.09 -13.96
CA ARG A 33 2.30 -7.68 -14.37
C ARG A 33 2.84 -6.72 -13.32
N THR A 34 3.21 -7.23 -12.15
CA THR A 34 3.60 -6.42 -11.00
C THR A 34 4.99 -6.78 -10.53
N THR A 35 5.84 -5.79 -10.31
CA THR A 35 7.13 -5.93 -9.64
C THR A 35 7.03 -5.32 -8.25
N ASN A 36 7.12 -6.13 -7.21
CA ASN A 36 7.07 -5.69 -5.81
C ASN A 36 8.48 -5.48 -5.25
N ILE A 37 8.71 -4.31 -4.68
CA ILE A 37 9.99 -3.92 -4.08
C ILE A 37 9.77 -3.50 -2.62
N CYS A 38 10.37 -4.24 -1.69
CA CYS A 38 10.48 -3.81 -0.30
C CYS A 38 11.65 -2.85 -0.14
N VAL A 39 11.39 -1.59 0.24
CA VAL A 39 12.46 -0.62 0.46
C VAL A 39 13.11 -0.77 1.83
N ASP A 40 12.54 -1.55 2.74
CA ASP A 40 13.16 -1.88 4.03
C ASP A 40 14.37 -2.82 3.87
N ASP A 41 14.63 -3.33 2.66
CA ASP A 41 15.84 -4.10 2.34
C ASP A 41 17.11 -3.25 2.21
N TYR A 42 16.98 -1.92 2.15
CA TYR A 42 18.10 -1.00 1.93
C TYR A 42 18.81 -0.57 3.22
N HIS A 43 18.76 -1.37 4.29
CA HIS A 43 19.50 -1.08 5.51
C HIS A 43 21.03 -1.08 5.27
N LYS A 44 21.76 -0.16 5.91
CA LYS A 44 23.24 -0.12 5.93
C LYS A 44 23.82 -1.10 6.92
N TYR A 45 23.11 -1.34 8.01
CA TYR A 45 23.62 -2.07 9.17
C TYR A 45 22.74 -3.28 9.48
N ASP A 46 23.36 -4.39 9.85
CA ASP A 46 22.67 -5.55 10.37
C ASP A 46 22.05 -5.28 11.75
N ARG A 47 21.32 -6.26 12.30
CA ARG A 47 20.63 -6.08 13.59
C ARG A 47 21.60 -5.81 14.74
N LYS A 48 22.77 -6.50 14.75
CA LYS A 48 23.79 -6.35 15.79
C LYS A 48 24.44 -4.97 15.72
N GLN A 49 24.87 -4.56 14.54
CA GLN A 49 25.47 -3.23 14.29
C GLN A 49 24.50 -2.11 14.68
N ARG A 50 23.20 -2.22 14.34
CA ARG A 50 22.21 -1.23 14.77
C ARG A 50 22.06 -1.13 16.29
N ALA A 51 22.16 -2.25 17.00
CA ALA A 51 22.11 -2.23 18.45
C ALA A 51 23.33 -1.57 19.05
N GLU A 52 24.53 -1.83 18.53
CA GLU A 52 25.79 -1.19 18.94
C GLU A 52 25.80 0.33 18.68
N LEU A 53 25.29 0.73 17.50
CA LEU A 53 25.20 2.13 17.11
C LEU A 53 23.99 2.88 17.72
N GLN A 54 23.13 2.18 18.44
CA GLN A 54 21.87 2.72 18.99
C GLN A 54 20.99 3.44 17.95
N ILE A 55 21.04 3.00 16.70
CA ILE A 55 20.25 3.53 15.59
C ILE A 55 19.09 2.60 15.25
N THR A 56 17.94 3.17 14.86
CA THR A 56 16.78 2.37 14.46
C THR A 56 16.70 2.24 12.94
N PRO A 57 16.05 1.19 12.41
CA PRO A 57 15.83 1.05 10.97
C PRO A 57 14.92 2.13 10.36
N LEU A 58 14.24 2.94 11.19
CA LEU A 58 13.36 4.03 10.77
C LEU A 58 14.15 5.30 10.45
N ASN A 59 15.38 5.42 10.98
CA ASN A 59 16.23 6.56 10.72
C ASN A 59 16.80 6.48 9.29
N PRO A 60 16.68 7.55 8.48
CA PRO A 60 17.25 7.56 7.13
C PRO A 60 18.76 7.28 7.09
N GLU A 61 19.52 7.68 8.10
CA GLU A 61 20.96 7.40 8.18
C GLU A 61 21.27 5.90 8.32
N CYS A 62 20.34 5.11 8.81
CA CYS A 62 20.43 3.66 8.88
C CYS A 62 20.23 2.96 7.51
N ASN A 63 19.92 3.72 6.47
CA ASN A 63 19.51 3.20 5.17
C ASN A 63 20.37 3.80 4.04
N TYR A 64 20.61 3.03 2.99
CA TYR A 64 21.23 3.50 1.75
C TYR A 64 20.24 4.32 0.92
N MET A 65 19.91 5.53 1.38
CA MET A 65 18.92 6.41 0.74
C MET A 65 19.32 6.78 -0.69
N ASP A 66 20.59 7.02 -0.94
CA ASP A 66 21.16 7.32 -2.25
C ASP A 66 20.98 6.17 -3.25
N ILE A 67 21.26 4.93 -2.82
CA ILE A 67 21.06 3.74 -3.65
C ILE A 67 19.56 3.50 -3.88
N MET A 68 18.73 3.72 -2.86
CA MET A 68 17.28 3.59 -2.98
C MET A 68 16.71 4.59 -4.01
N GLU A 69 17.13 5.86 -3.93
CA GLU A 69 16.76 6.90 -4.91
C GLU A 69 17.20 6.54 -6.33
N GLN A 70 18.44 6.06 -6.48
CA GLN A 70 18.95 5.60 -7.76
C GLN A 70 18.12 4.45 -8.33
N HIS A 71 17.80 3.44 -7.49
CA HIS A 71 17.02 2.28 -7.93
C HIS A 71 15.57 2.66 -8.27
N VAL A 72 14.92 3.53 -7.51
CA VAL A 72 13.59 4.06 -7.85
C VAL A 72 13.63 4.79 -9.19
N ARG A 73 14.67 5.59 -9.44
CA ARG A 73 14.87 6.27 -10.72
C ARG A 73 15.06 5.28 -11.86
N LEU A 74 15.92 4.28 -11.71
CA LEU A 74 16.16 3.25 -12.75
C LEU A 74 14.88 2.47 -13.08
N LEU A 75 14.17 1.99 -12.05
CA LEU A 75 12.89 1.30 -12.23
C LEU A 75 11.88 2.19 -12.96
N SER A 76 11.79 3.47 -12.63
CA SER A 76 10.87 4.42 -13.30
C SER A 76 11.20 4.66 -14.77
N LEU A 77 12.42 4.37 -15.18
CA LEU A 77 12.88 4.42 -16.58
C LEU A 77 12.74 3.07 -17.31
N GLY A 78 12.27 2.03 -16.61
CA GLY A 78 12.18 0.68 -17.18
C GLY A 78 13.50 -0.07 -17.18
N GLU A 79 14.46 0.33 -16.34
CA GLU A 79 15.79 -0.28 -16.23
C GLU A 79 15.86 -1.31 -15.09
N PRO A 80 16.72 -2.33 -15.21
CA PRO A 80 16.91 -3.33 -14.16
C PRO A 80 17.73 -2.77 -13.00
N ILE A 81 17.64 -3.43 -11.84
CA ILE A 81 18.44 -3.12 -10.66
C ILE A 81 19.01 -4.38 -10.01
N LEU A 82 20.07 -4.21 -9.23
CA LEU A 82 20.58 -5.23 -8.31
C LEU A 82 20.20 -4.82 -6.89
N LYS A 83 19.07 -5.36 -6.38
CA LYS A 83 18.46 -4.95 -5.12
C LYS A 83 19.15 -5.64 -3.93
N PRO A 84 19.56 -4.89 -2.86
CA PRO A 84 19.96 -5.50 -1.61
C PRO A 84 18.80 -6.30 -0.99
N VAL A 85 19.12 -7.26 -0.15
CA VAL A 85 18.14 -8.08 0.57
C VAL A 85 18.50 -8.13 2.05
N TYR A 86 17.59 -7.66 2.89
CA TYR A 86 17.71 -7.78 4.33
C TYR A 86 16.84 -8.92 4.85
N ASN A 87 17.47 -9.90 5.49
CA ASN A 87 16.78 -11.03 6.07
C ASN A 87 16.24 -10.69 7.46
N HIS A 88 14.94 -10.46 7.57
CA HIS A 88 14.29 -10.10 8.83
C HIS A 88 14.32 -11.21 9.88
N SER A 89 14.49 -12.47 9.50
CA SER A 89 14.57 -13.61 10.43
C SER A 89 15.92 -13.66 11.12
N THR A 90 16.99 -13.61 10.35
CA THR A 90 18.38 -13.64 10.86
C THR A 90 18.83 -12.28 11.37
N GLY A 91 18.33 -11.20 10.76
CA GLY A 91 18.75 -9.83 11.03
C GLY A 91 20.03 -9.42 10.32
N THR A 92 20.40 -10.13 9.26
CA THR A 92 21.60 -9.94 8.44
C THR A 92 21.22 -9.69 6.97
N PHE A 93 22.21 -9.63 6.08
CA PHE A 93 22.01 -9.45 4.66
C PHE A 93 22.16 -10.78 3.92
N ASP A 94 21.24 -11.03 2.99
CA ASP A 94 21.36 -12.08 1.99
C ASP A 94 22.03 -11.52 0.71
N PRO A 95 22.46 -12.38 -0.22
CA PRO A 95 22.96 -11.93 -1.52
C PRO A 95 21.95 -11.03 -2.23
N PRO A 96 22.40 -9.97 -2.93
CA PRO A 96 21.52 -9.10 -3.65
C PRO A 96 20.79 -9.83 -4.79
N VAL A 97 19.57 -9.42 -5.08
CA VAL A 97 18.69 -10.03 -6.09
C VAL A 97 18.60 -9.14 -7.32
N TYR A 98 18.80 -9.75 -8.49
CA TYR A 98 18.55 -9.08 -9.76
C TYR A 98 17.07 -8.93 -10.02
N ILE A 99 16.62 -7.69 -10.16
CA ILE A 99 15.26 -7.33 -10.57
C ILE A 99 15.33 -6.95 -12.04
N PRO A 100 14.69 -7.73 -12.93
CA PRO A 100 14.73 -7.45 -14.36
C PRO A 100 13.99 -6.15 -14.69
N ALA A 101 14.32 -5.56 -15.81
CA ALA A 101 13.65 -4.39 -16.35
C ALA A 101 12.12 -4.61 -16.39
N PRO A 102 11.31 -3.72 -15.81
CA PRO A 102 9.85 -3.85 -15.79
C PRO A 102 9.25 -3.50 -17.17
N ARG A 103 9.54 -4.32 -18.16
CA ARG A 103 9.09 -4.14 -19.55
C ARG A 103 7.61 -4.50 -19.68
N PRO A 104 6.85 -3.85 -20.58
CA PRO A 104 5.48 -4.21 -20.88
C PRO A 104 5.34 -5.66 -21.29
N ILE A 105 4.18 -6.22 -21.02
CA ILE A 105 3.81 -7.56 -21.46
C ILE A 105 3.03 -7.42 -22.76
N ALA A 106 3.41 -8.19 -23.80
CA ALA A 106 2.65 -8.27 -25.03
C ALA A 106 1.42 -9.17 -24.84
N GLU A 107 0.23 -8.64 -25.07
CA GLU A 107 -1.01 -9.39 -25.15
C GLU A 107 -1.66 -9.14 -26.53
N GLY A 108 -1.45 -10.08 -27.45
CA GLY A 108 -1.81 -9.88 -28.87
C GLY A 108 -1.09 -8.66 -29.44
N ASN A 109 -1.86 -7.70 -29.96
CA ASN A 109 -1.33 -6.45 -30.52
C ASN A 109 -1.21 -5.32 -29.48
N ARG A 110 -1.42 -5.59 -28.20
CA ARG A 110 -1.34 -4.59 -27.12
C ARG A 110 -0.09 -4.82 -26.27
N HIS A 111 0.50 -3.72 -25.82
CA HIS A 111 1.58 -3.73 -24.84
C HIS A 111 1.03 -3.19 -23.51
N ILE A 112 0.92 -4.05 -22.51
CA ILE A 112 0.41 -3.69 -21.18
C ILE A 112 1.60 -3.26 -20.30
N PRO A 113 1.68 -1.99 -19.88
CA PRO A 113 2.72 -1.55 -18.97
C PRO A 113 2.68 -2.30 -17.65
N ARG A 114 3.85 -2.64 -17.12
CA ARG A 114 3.94 -3.20 -15.75
C ARG A 114 3.71 -2.14 -14.70
N ALA A 115 3.22 -2.57 -13.54
CA ALA A 115 3.23 -1.80 -12.32
C ALA A 115 4.48 -2.16 -11.49
N VAL A 116 5.13 -1.17 -10.92
CA VAL A 116 6.17 -1.34 -9.90
C VAL A 116 5.61 -0.79 -8.60
N VAL A 117 5.44 -1.67 -7.61
CA VAL A 117 4.95 -1.34 -6.29
C VAL A 117 6.12 -1.32 -5.32
N LEU A 118 6.43 -0.15 -4.78
CA LEU A 118 7.45 0.00 -3.75
C LEU A 118 6.75 0.21 -2.40
N GLU A 119 7.11 -0.60 -1.42
CA GLU A 119 6.54 -0.49 -0.07
C GLU A 119 7.62 -0.51 1.00
N GLY A 120 7.42 0.26 2.07
CA GLY A 120 8.31 0.26 3.23
C GLY A 120 8.18 1.50 4.11
N LEU A 121 9.13 1.65 5.02
CA LEU A 121 9.16 2.71 6.03
C LEU A 121 9.46 4.09 5.43
N LEU A 122 10.41 4.18 4.51
CA LEU A 122 10.94 5.42 3.95
C LEU A 122 10.55 5.65 2.48
N THR A 123 9.49 4.99 2.02
CA THR A 123 9.06 5.02 0.61
C THR A 123 8.76 6.43 0.10
N LEU A 124 8.15 7.29 0.93
CA LEU A 124 7.80 8.67 0.56
C LEU A 124 8.70 9.71 1.25
N PHE A 125 9.80 9.29 1.88
CA PHE A 125 10.67 10.20 2.63
C PHE A 125 11.39 11.20 1.72
N SER A 126 12.02 10.74 0.65
CA SER A 126 12.85 11.54 -0.23
C SER A 126 12.02 12.19 -1.35
N GLN A 127 12.27 13.48 -1.63
CA GLN A 127 11.63 14.19 -2.74
C GLN A 127 11.94 13.55 -4.10
N PRO A 128 13.20 13.19 -4.43
CA PRO A 128 13.51 12.53 -5.70
C PRO A 128 12.73 11.23 -5.93
N MET A 129 12.44 10.47 -4.87
CA MET A 129 11.61 9.28 -4.96
C MET A 129 10.14 9.63 -5.17
N ARG A 130 9.59 10.59 -4.39
CA ARG A 130 8.19 11.03 -4.51
C ARG A 130 7.82 11.50 -5.91
N GLU A 131 8.74 12.16 -6.60
CA GLU A 131 8.54 12.66 -7.97
C GLU A 131 8.46 11.55 -9.03
N ARG A 132 8.88 10.33 -8.69
CA ARG A 132 8.81 9.16 -9.57
C ARG A 132 7.53 8.36 -9.42
N TYR A 133 6.80 8.54 -8.31
CA TYR A 133 5.55 7.82 -8.10
C TYR A 133 4.38 8.51 -8.80
N HIS A 134 3.61 7.74 -9.55
CA HIS A 134 2.37 8.19 -10.15
C HIS A 134 1.22 8.21 -9.13
N LEU A 135 1.27 7.28 -8.15
CA LEU A 135 0.33 7.22 -7.05
C LEU A 135 1.08 6.98 -5.74
N LYS A 136 0.74 7.72 -4.70
CA LYS A 136 1.36 7.65 -3.36
C LYS A 136 0.29 7.34 -2.32
N VAL A 137 0.49 6.23 -1.60
CA VAL A 137 -0.42 5.73 -0.57
C VAL A 137 0.29 5.72 0.78
N TYR A 138 -0.39 6.19 1.82
CA TYR A 138 0.09 6.10 3.20
C TYR A 138 -0.90 5.29 4.03
N ILE A 139 -0.40 4.27 4.75
CA ILE A 139 -1.22 3.43 5.63
C ILE A 139 -1.04 3.88 7.07
N ASP A 140 -2.13 4.33 7.69
CA ASP A 140 -2.16 5.02 8.99
C ASP A 140 -3.28 4.46 9.90
N PRO A 141 -3.25 3.18 10.31
CA PRO A 141 -4.23 2.64 11.24
C PRO A 141 -4.18 3.35 12.59
N GLU A 142 -5.22 3.16 13.42
CA GLU A 142 -5.14 3.57 14.81
C GLU A 142 -3.91 2.98 15.50
N GLU A 143 -3.25 3.77 16.35
CA GLU A 143 -1.97 3.40 16.96
C GLU A 143 -2.07 2.12 17.79
N ASP A 144 -3.14 1.95 18.57
CA ASP A 144 -3.36 0.74 19.37
C ASP A 144 -3.54 -0.48 18.48
N LEU A 145 -4.25 -0.33 17.36
CA LEU A 145 -4.45 -1.39 16.38
C LEU A 145 -3.11 -1.76 15.69
N ARG A 146 -2.30 -0.76 15.34
CA ARG A 146 -0.95 -0.96 14.80
C ARG A 146 -0.07 -1.75 15.76
N ARG A 147 -0.10 -1.37 17.06
CA ARG A 147 0.67 -2.04 18.12
C ARG A 147 0.28 -3.51 18.25
N GLU A 148 -1.00 -3.81 18.29
CA GLU A 148 -1.49 -5.19 18.33
C GLU A 148 -1.05 -5.99 17.12
N TRP A 149 -1.21 -5.45 15.91
CA TRP A 149 -0.78 -6.12 14.68
C TRP A 149 0.73 -6.38 14.68
N LYS A 150 1.52 -5.40 15.13
CA LYS A 150 2.98 -5.55 15.21
C LYS A 150 3.37 -6.61 16.24
N VAL A 151 2.77 -6.60 17.44
CA VAL A 151 3.02 -7.61 18.47
C VAL A 151 2.68 -8.99 17.93
N LYS A 152 1.48 -9.17 17.38
CA LYS A 152 1.04 -10.46 16.83
C LYS A 152 1.99 -10.97 15.73
N ARG A 153 2.39 -10.10 14.80
CA ARG A 153 3.31 -10.46 13.71
C ARG A 153 4.69 -10.84 14.23
N ASP A 154 5.29 -10.01 15.09
CA ASP A 154 6.67 -10.18 15.52
C ASP A 154 6.82 -11.37 16.49
N VAL A 155 5.81 -11.66 17.29
CA VAL A 155 5.74 -12.88 18.13
C VAL A 155 5.60 -14.12 17.23
N SER A 156 4.63 -14.14 16.32
CA SER A 156 4.32 -15.33 15.51
C SER A 156 5.37 -15.65 14.43
N LYS A 157 5.99 -14.61 13.82
CA LYS A 157 6.88 -14.79 12.66
C LYS A 157 8.36 -14.54 12.93
N ARG A 158 8.71 -13.87 14.04
CA ARG A 158 10.09 -13.45 14.34
C ARG A 158 10.63 -13.95 15.67
N GLY A 159 9.80 -14.64 16.45
CA GLY A 159 10.20 -15.26 17.72
C GLY A 159 10.47 -14.29 18.88
N TYR A 160 9.98 -13.04 18.80
CA TYR A 160 10.09 -12.08 19.90
C TYR A 160 9.03 -12.35 20.98
N THR A 161 9.29 -11.93 22.24
CA THR A 161 8.24 -11.87 23.25
C THR A 161 7.41 -10.59 23.10
N PRO A 162 6.16 -10.56 23.58
CA PRO A 162 5.33 -9.36 23.56
C PRO A 162 6.04 -8.14 24.18
N GLU A 163 6.72 -8.34 25.31
CA GLU A 163 7.43 -7.28 26.05
C GLU A 163 8.58 -6.71 25.22
N GLN A 164 9.33 -7.55 24.51
CA GLN A 164 10.40 -7.12 23.62
C GLN A 164 9.84 -6.28 22.46
N VAL A 165 8.69 -6.66 21.90
CA VAL A 165 8.07 -5.90 20.81
C VAL A 165 7.58 -4.56 21.30
N VAL A 166 6.93 -4.49 22.47
CA VAL A 166 6.46 -3.23 23.07
C VAL A 166 7.65 -2.29 23.35
N ALA A 167 8.72 -2.80 23.97
CA ALA A 167 9.93 -2.01 24.24
C ALA A 167 10.56 -1.49 22.93
N ASP A 168 10.57 -2.29 21.86
CA ASP A 168 11.09 -1.89 20.55
C ASP A 168 10.19 -0.81 19.90
N ILE A 169 8.88 -0.87 20.06
CA ILE A 169 7.95 0.17 19.60
C ILE A 169 8.27 1.50 20.30
N GLU A 170 8.39 1.51 21.63
CA GLU A 170 8.68 2.73 22.37
C GLU A 170 10.05 3.32 22.00
N ARG A 171 11.07 2.48 21.89
CA ARG A 171 12.41 2.90 21.48
C ARG A 171 12.42 3.55 20.08
N ARG A 172 11.56 3.10 19.16
CA ARG A 172 11.48 3.60 17.78
C ARG A 172 10.53 4.79 17.62
N MET A 173 9.72 5.09 18.62
CA MET A 173 8.69 6.14 18.54
C MET A 173 9.26 7.53 18.16
N PRO A 174 10.42 7.99 18.67
CA PRO A 174 11.00 9.25 18.23
C PRO A 174 11.27 9.29 16.72
N ASP A 175 11.83 8.21 16.16
CA ASP A 175 12.13 8.13 14.73
C ASP A 175 10.86 7.98 13.89
N SER A 176 9.82 7.27 14.39
CA SER A 176 8.51 7.24 13.75
C SER A 176 7.93 8.64 13.58
N LYS A 177 7.98 9.45 14.63
CA LYS A 177 7.51 10.84 14.63
C LYS A 177 8.33 11.75 13.71
N ALA A 178 9.65 11.55 13.70
CA ALA A 178 10.57 12.39 12.94
C ALA A 178 10.58 12.08 11.44
N TYR A 179 10.50 10.81 11.06
CA TYR A 179 10.81 10.37 9.69
C TYR A 179 9.66 9.64 8.99
N ILE A 180 8.78 8.95 9.73
CA ILE A 180 7.74 8.12 9.12
C ILE A 180 6.42 8.88 9.01
N TRP A 181 5.92 9.43 10.12
CA TRP A 181 4.61 10.08 10.15
C TRP A 181 4.49 11.31 9.23
N PRO A 182 5.53 12.15 9.05
CA PRO A 182 5.44 13.29 8.14
C PRO A 182 5.21 12.89 6.67
N GLN A 183 5.57 11.67 6.27
CA GLN A 183 5.37 11.20 4.91
C GLN A 183 3.89 11.16 4.49
N LYS A 184 2.96 11.14 5.46
CA LYS A 184 1.52 11.17 5.22
C LYS A 184 1.08 12.41 4.43
N GLU A 185 1.73 13.54 4.63
CA GLU A 185 1.43 14.81 3.94
C GLU A 185 1.64 14.71 2.41
N TYR A 186 2.56 13.84 1.99
CA TYR A 186 2.89 13.65 0.58
C TYR A 186 2.00 12.61 -0.12
N ALA A 187 1.20 11.85 0.62
CA ALA A 187 0.35 10.81 0.06
C ALA A 187 -0.82 11.41 -0.74
N ASP A 188 -1.21 10.75 -1.82
CA ASP A 188 -2.43 11.05 -2.58
C ASP A 188 -3.64 10.36 -1.97
N ILE A 189 -3.42 9.18 -1.36
CA ILE A 189 -4.40 8.38 -0.63
C ILE A 189 -3.86 8.07 0.77
N VAL A 190 -4.65 8.35 1.82
CA VAL A 190 -4.36 7.91 3.19
C VAL A 190 -5.42 6.91 3.62
N VAL A 191 -4.97 5.73 4.05
CA VAL A 191 -5.84 4.63 4.48
C VAL A 191 -5.73 4.46 6.00
N ARG A 192 -6.83 4.64 6.72
CA ARG A 192 -6.91 4.50 8.17
C ARG A 192 -7.87 3.40 8.58
N PHE A 193 -7.35 2.26 9.01
CA PHE A 193 -8.15 1.24 9.69
C PHE A 193 -8.38 1.66 11.15
N TYR A 194 -9.61 1.47 11.63
CA TYR A 194 -9.99 1.85 12.99
C TYR A 194 -11.08 0.94 13.54
N ARG A 195 -11.24 0.95 14.88
CA ARG A 195 -12.30 0.24 15.59
C ARG A 195 -13.54 1.10 15.65
N PRO A 196 -14.66 0.67 15.02
CA PRO A 196 -15.93 1.38 15.18
C PRO A 196 -16.51 1.19 16.58
N PRO A 197 -17.46 2.04 17.00
CA PRO A 197 -18.27 1.77 18.20
C PRO A 197 -18.89 0.37 18.13
N GLY A 198 -18.80 -0.40 19.20
CA GLY A 198 -19.27 -1.79 19.24
C GLY A 198 -18.35 -2.81 18.58
N TYR A 199 -17.10 -2.44 18.31
CA TYR A 199 -16.10 -3.37 17.78
C TYR A 199 -16.00 -4.66 18.60
N ASP A 200 -16.02 -5.80 17.90
CA ASP A 200 -15.84 -7.12 18.49
C ASP A 200 -14.46 -7.68 18.08
N PRO A 201 -13.52 -7.86 19.02
CA PRO A 201 -12.18 -8.35 18.71
C PRO A 201 -12.16 -9.81 18.22
N GLU A 202 -13.20 -10.59 18.53
CA GLU A 202 -13.35 -11.98 18.06
C GLU A 202 -13.80 -12.06 16.59
N LYS A 203 -14.29 -10.95 16.03
CA LYS A 203 -14.71 -10.84 14.63
C LYS A 203 -13.74 -9.96 13.85
N PRO A 204 -12.71 -10.52 13.19
CA PRO A 204 -11.69 -9.73 12.46
C PRO A 204 -12.24 -8.84 11.34
N SER A 205 -13.44 -9.17 10.81
CA SER A 205 -14.10 -8.42 9.74
C SER A 205 -14.77 -7.12 10.19
N THR A 206 -14.74 -6.79 11.47
CA THR A 206 -15.48 -5.64 12.04
C THR A 206 -14.67 -4.33 12.08
N LEU A 207 -13.43 -4.31 11.61
CA LEU A 207 -12.67 -3.07 11.46
C LEU A 207 -13.25 -2.20 10.36
N SER A 208 -13.46 -0.93 10.64
CA SER A 208 -13.81 0.06 9.64
C SER A 208 -12.58 0.67 8.99
N VAL A 209 -12.75 1.24 7.80
CA VAL A 209 -11.68 1.94 7.10
C VAL A 209 -12.14 3.32 6.65
N ARG A 210 -11.27 4.31 6.85
CA ARG A 210 -11.39 5.66 6.30
C ARG A 210 -10.33 5.86 5.25
N ILE A 211 -10.75 6.22 4.04
CA ILE A 211 -9.87 6.50 2.91
C ILE A 211 -9.97 7.99 2.61
N THR A 212 -8.88 8.71 2.81
CA THR A 212 -8.78 10.13 2.46
C THR A 212 -8.15 10.25 1.09
N LEU A 213 -8.84 10.88 0.16
CA LEU A 213 -8.51 11.00 -1.26
C LEU A 213 -8.22 12.47 -1.57
N LYS A 214 -7.00 12.82 -2.00
CA LYS A 214 -6.69 14.19 -2.42
C LYS A 214 -7.56 14.60 -3.61
N ARG A 215 -7.98 15.86 -3.63
CA ARG A 215 -8.80 16.43 -4.72
C ARG A 215 -8.13 16.47 -6.09
N SER A 216 -6.82 16.28 -6.14
CA SER A 216 -6.09 16.13 -7.41
C SER A 216 -6.29 14.77 -8.09
N LEU A 217 -6.86 13.80 -7.38
CA LEU A 217 -7.20 12.50 -7.93
C LEU A 217 -8.47 12.59 -8.80
N PRO A 218 -8.62 11.71 -9.81
CA PRO A 218 -9.87 11.54 -10.54
C PRO A 218 -11.03 11.30 -9.57
N LYS A 219 -12.22 11.78 -9.90
CA LYS A 219 -13.39 11.51 -9.05
C LYS A 219 -13.84 10.06 -9.24
N LEU A 220 -14.00 9.36 -8.13
CA LEU A 220 -14.68 8.08 -8.05
C LEU A 220 -16.19 8.36 -7.96
N ASP A 221 -16.95 7.88 -8.91
CA ASP A 221 -18.42 8.03 -8.88
C ASP A 221 -19.02 6.94 -7.98
N LEU A 222 -19.50 7.38 -6.83
CA LEU A 222 -20.20 6.55 -5.85
C LEU A 222 -21.68 6.89 -5.73
N THR A 223 -22.25 7.65 -6.68
CA THR A 223 -23.60 8.18 -6.60
C THR A 223 -24.64 7.08 -6.37
N GLU A 224 -24.55 5.99 -7.11
CA GLU A 224 -25.48 4.86 -6.99
C GLU A 224 -25.38 4.16 -5.63
N VAL A 225 -24.14 3.94 -5.12
CA VAL A 225 -23.92 3.33 -3.80
C VAL A 225 -24.47 4.23 -2.69
N LEU A 226 -24.23 5.52 -2.81
CA LEU A 226 -24.67 6.48 -1.79
C LEU A 226 -26.19 6.61 -1.79
N HIS A 227 -26.86 6.58 -2.94
CA HIS A 227 -28.33 6.59 -3.02
C HIS A 227 -28.96 5.35 -2.41
N SER A 228 -28.44 4.16 -2.70
CA SER A 228 -28.94 2.91 -2.11
C SER A 228 -28.71 2.83 -0.59
N ALA A 229 -27.68 3.52 -0.08
CA ALA A 229 -27.40 3.58 1.36
C ALA A 229 -28.34 4.51 2.14
N TYR A 230 -29.01 5.48 1.47
CA TYR A 230 -29.92 6.41 2.14
C TYR A 230 -31.28 5.80 2.51
N GLU A 231 -31.70 4.70 1.86
CA GLU A 231 -33.02 4.15 2.10
C GLU A 231 -33.11 3.26 3.35
N ASP A 232 -32.01 2.60 3.78
CA ASP A 232 -32.07 1.59 4.85
C ASP A 232 -31.16 1.79 6.07
N GLU A 233 -29.96 2.35 5.94
CA GLU A 233 -29.08 2.79 7.03
C GLU A 233 -27.92 3.64 6.53
N PRO A 234 -27.85 4.94 6.90
CA PRO A 234 -26.87 5.87 6.33
C PRO A 234 -25.42 5.69 6.84
N SER A 235 -25.12 4.63 7.57
CA SER A 235 -23.86 4.48 8.29
C SER A 235 -22.83 3.53 7.64
N VAL A 236 -23.21 2.78 6.59
CA VAL A 236 -22.35 1.68 6.07
C VAL A 236 -21.26 2.17 5.15
N ILE A 237 -21.58 3.14 4.25
CA ILE A 237 -20.63 3.83 3.39
C ILE A 237 -20.99 5.32 3.42
N ARG A 238 -20.00 6.16 3.67
CA ARG A 238 -20.18 7.61 3.68
C ARG A 238 -19.07 8.27 2.87
N LEU A 239 -19.43 9.14 1.93
CA LEU A 239 -18.51 10.03 1.24
C LEU A 239 -18.74 11.47 1.70
N GLU A 240 -17.72 12.08 2.29
CA GLU A 240 -17.70 13.45 2.72
C GLU A 240 -16.74 14.26 1.85
N ALA A 241 -17.28 15.24 1.14
CA ALA A 241 -16.46 16.19 0.37
C ALA A 241 -15.92 17.28 1.30
N ARG A 242 -14.60 17.33 1.51
CA ARG A 242 -13.90 18.38 2.26
C ARG A 242 -13.14 19.31 1.33
N LYS A 243 -12.66 20.43 1.87
CA LYS A 243 -11.96 21.46 1.07
C LYS A 243 -10.79 20.91 0.24
N GLU A 244 -9.96 20.06 0.81
CA GLU A 244 -8.71 19.60 0.20
C GLU A 244 -8.70 18.10 -0.15
N ALA A 245 -9.70 17.36 0.30
CA ALA A 245 -9.79 15.93 0.10
C ALA A 245 -11.25 15.48 0.14
N ASP A 246 -11.53 14.33 -0.47
CA ASP A 246 -12.74 13.58 -0.23
C ASP A 246 -12.43 12.46 0.77
N VAL A 247 -13.38 12.19 1.67
CA VAL A 247 -13.21 11.19 2.73
C VAL A 247 -14.28 10.13 2.56
N LEU A 248 -13.84 8.90 2.23
CA LEU A 248 -14.68 7.72 2.12
C LEU A 248 -14.54 6.89 3.40
N ASP A 249 -15.62 6.76 4.15
CA ASP A 249 -15.73 5.88 5.32
C ASP A 249 -16.48 4.60 4.94
N ILE A 250 -15.92 3.44 5.26
CA ILE A 250 -16.48 2.11 4.99
C ILE A 250 -16.57 1.36 6.31
N SER A 251 -17.78 0.98 6.71
CA SER A 251 -18.04 0.26 7.96
C SER A 251 -17.57 -1.19 7.89
N GLY A 252 -16.95 -1.67 8.97
CA GLY A 252 -16.60 -3.07 9.15
C GLY A 252 -17.81 -4.00 9.34
N GLY A 253 -18.95 -3.44 9.77
CA GLY A 253 -20.22 -4.18 9.89
C GLY A 253 -21.06 -4.24 8.62
N MET A 254 -20.44 -3.95 7.45
CA MET A 254 -21.11 -4.01 6.16
C MET A 254 -21.58 -5.44 5.84
N GLU A 255 -22.86 -5.57 5.46
CA GLU A 255 -23.40 -6.84 4.99
C GLU A 255 -22.81 -7.25 3.64
N PRO A 256 -22.65 -8.58 3.39
CA PRO A 256 -22.01 -9.10 2.16
C PRO A 256 -22.66 -8.57 0.87
N GLU A 257 -23.98 -8.48 0.85
CA GLU A 257 -24.74 -8.02 -0.32
C GLU A 257 -24.41 -6.57 -0.69
N ARG A 258 -24.24 -5.71 0.32
CA ARG A 258 -23.85 -4.31 0.12
C ARG A 258 -22.40 -4.16 -0.32
N ALA A 259 -21.50 -4.97 0.25
CA ALA A 259 -20.12 -5.03 -0.18
C ALA A 259 -20.03 -5.42 -1.66
N ALA A 260 -20.82 -6.41 -2.09
CA ALA A 260 -20.89 -6.86 -3.48
C ALA A 260 -21.41 -5.77 -4.45
N VAL A 261 -22.39 -4.95 -4.03
CA VAL A 261 -22.88 -3.82 -4.85
C VAL A 261 -21.76 -2.78 -5.03
N PHE A 262 -21.08 -2.42 -3.96
CA PHE A 262 -19.99 -1.45 -4.01
C PHE A 262 -18.81 -1.96 -4.85
N GLU A 263 -18.45 -3.21 -4.65
CA GLU A 263 -17.42 -3.88 -5.43
C GLU A 263 -17.76 -3.85 -6.92
N ARG A 264 -18.98 -4.27 -7.31
CA ARG A 264 -19.45 -4.26 -8.69
C ARG A 264 -19.35 -2.86 -9.32
N LEU A 265 -19.78 -1.82 -8.62
CA LEU A 265 -19.74 -0.45 -9.15
C LEU A 265 -18.32 0.05 -9.42
N ILE A 266 -17.36 -0.29 -8.56
CA ILE A 266 -15.96 0.03 -8.86
C ILE A 266 -15.45 -0.79 -10.04
N TRP A 267 -15.82 -2.08 -10.14
CA TRP A 267 -15.48 -2.93 -11.28
C TRP A 267 -16.03 -2.37 -12.59
N GLU A 268 -17.27 -1.89 -12.62
CA GLU A 268 -17.88 -1.28 -13.79
C GLU A 268 -17.12 -0.01 -14.22
N GLN A 269 -16.68 0.81 -13.26
CA GLN A 269 -15.86 1.99 -13.54
C GLN A 269 -14.43 1.67 -13.98
N LEU A 270 -13.90 0.50 -13.66
CA LEU A 270 -12.64 0.00 -14.21
C LEU A 270 -12.78 -0.42 -15.69
N GLY A 271 -14.02 -0.69 -16.16
CA GLY A 271 -14.33 -1.01 -17.55
C GLY A 271 -13.51 -2.18 -18.09
N GLN A 272 -12.94 -2.03 -19.30
CA GLN A 272 -12.12 -3.07 -19.93
C GLN A 272 -10.89 -3.51 -19.13
N HIS A 273 -10.44 -2.72 -18.15
CA HIS A 273 -9.32 -3.08 -17.30
C HIS A 273 -9.69 -4.15 -16.27
N ALA A 274 -10.97 -4.27 -15.94
CA ALA A 274 -11.49 -5.28 -15.04
C ALA A 274 -11.31 -6.72 -15.57
N GLU A 275 -11.27 -6.92 -16.90
CA GLU A 275 -11.06 -8.22 -17.53
C GLU A 275 -9.75 -8.92 -17.11
N HIS A 276 -8.80 -8.11 -16.62
CA HIS A 276 -7.46 -8.58 -16.25
C HIS A 276 -7.29 -8.81 -14.75
N PHE A 277 -8.33 -8.57 -13.95
CA PHE A 277 -8.27 -8.66 -12.50
C PHE A 277 -8.94 -9.92 -11.99
N ASN A 278 -8.44 -10.46 -10.89
CA ASN A 278 -9.07 -11.62 -10.23
C ASN A 278 -9.80 -11.17 -8.95
N PRO A 279 -11.14 -11.05 -9.00
CA PRO A 279 -11.94 -10.58 -7.87
C PRO A 279 -11.91 -11.52 -6.66
N GLU A 280 -11.69 -12.82 -6.83
CA GLU A 280 -11.68 -13.80 -5.73
C GLU A 280 -10.52 -13.61 -4.75
N LEU A 281 -9.51 -12.84 -5.14
CA LEU A 281 -8.28 -12.65 -4.35
C LEU A 281 -8.27 -11.37 -3.51
N ILE A 282 -9.33 -10.54 -3.58
CA ILE A 282 -9.41 -9.28 -2.85
C ILE A 282 -9.79 -9.50 -1.39
N GLY A 283 -9.22 -8.71 -0.49
CA GLY A 283 -9.59 -8.69 0.93
C GLY A 283 -9.16 -9.91 1.74
N THR A 284 -8.39 -10.82 1.15
CA THR A 284 -7.92 -12.00 1.87
C THR A 284 -6.77 -11.69 2.81
N PHE A 285 -6.83 -12.22 4.03
CA PHE A 285 -5.73 -12.20 4.98
C PHE A 285 -4.83 -13.43 4.80
N TRP A 286 -3.52 -13.25 4.80
CA TRP A 286 -2.54 -14.32 4.66
C TRP A 286 -2.60 -15.37 5.77
N ASP A 287 -3.01 -14.97 6.98
CA ASP A 287 -2.80 -15.77 8.20
C ASP A 287 -3.99 -16.64 8.61
N LYS A 288 -5.21 -16.44 8.07
CA LYS A 288 -6.41 -17.10 8.58
C LYS A 288 -7.43 -17.56 7.52
N GLY A 289 -7.18 -17.37 6.23
CA GLY A 289 -8.16 -17.69 5.18
C GLY A 289 -9.46 -16.87 5.30
N GLY A 290 -9.45 -15.77 6.08
CA GLY A 290 -10.59 -14.89 6.25
C GLY A 290 -10.61 -13.80 5.19
N GLN A 291 -11.80 -13.31 4.87
CA GLN A 291 -12.03 -12.19 3.97
C GLN A 291 -12.55 -10.99 4.77
N SER A 292 -12.05 -9.78 4.46
CA SER A 292 -12.51 -8.53 5.04
C SER A 292 -12.98 -7.60 3.93
N TYR A 293 -14.26 -7.22 3.95
CA TYR A 293 -14.81 -6.28 2.98
C TYR A 293 -14.13 -4.91 3.02
N PRO A 294 -13.86 -4.27 4.18
CA PRO A 294 -13.10 -3.02 4.21
C PRO A 294 -11.72 -3.13 3.59
N LEU A 295 -11.02 -4.27 3.77
CA LEU A 295 -9.73 -4.50 3.12
C LEU A 295 -9.89 -4.69 1.61
N ALA A 296 -10.87 -5.50 1.18
CA ALA A 296 -11.17 -5.74 -0.24
C ALA A 296 -11.47 -4.43 -0.96
N LEU A 297 -12.39 -3.63 -0.42
CA LEU A 297 -12.78 -2.36 -0.99
C LEU A 297 -11.63 -1.33 -0.97
N THR A 298 -10.77 -1.36 0.04
CA THR A 298 -9.55 -0.51 0.06
C THR A 298 -8.62 -0.87 -1.09
N GLN A 299 -8.36 -2.15 -1.30
CA GLN A 299 -7.50 -2.63 -2.40
C GLN A 299 -8.10 -2.26 -3.76
N LEU A 300 -9.41 -2.40 -3.91
CA LEU A 300 -10.13 -2.07 -5.13
C LEU A 300 -10.13 -0.57 -5.43
N VAL A 301 -10.36 0.29 -4.42
CA VAL A 301 -10.26 1.75 -4.55
C VAL A 301 -8.86 2.17 -4.96
N ILE A 302 -7.82 1.60 -4.36
CA ILE A 302 -6.43 1.89 -4.76
C ILE A 302 -6.17 1.43 -6.21
N ALA A 303 -6.67 0.25 -6.60
CA ALA A 303 -6.55 -0.26 -7.96
C ALA A 303 -7.29 0.64 -8.98
N TYR A 304 -8.47 1.15 -8.63
CA TYR A 304 -9.19 2.13 -9.45
C TYR A 304 -8.33 3.36 -9.75
N TYR A 305 -7.75 3.98 -8.71
CA TYR A 305 -6.88 5.13 -8.89
C TYR A 305 -5.59 4.79 -9.66
N LEU A 306 -5.06 3.60 -9.42
CA LEU A 306 -3.88 3.12 -10.13
C LEU A 306 -4.12 3.09 -11.65
N VAL A 307 -5.24 2.53 -12.07
CA VAL A 307 -5.63 2.44 -13.49
C VAL A 307 -5.87 3.83 -14.08
N HIS A 308 -6.66 4.66 -13.43
CA HIS A 308 -7.01 5.99 -13.96
C HIS A 308 -5.82 6.95 -14.01
N MET A 309 -4.93 6.91 -13.01
CA MET A 309 -3.70 7.71 -13.03
C MET A 309 -2.74 7.23 -14.11
N ARG A 310 -2.70 5.92 -14.38
CA ARG A 310 -1.94 5.35 -15.48
C ARG A 310 -2.46 5.84 -16.83
N GLU A 311 -3.78 5.81 -17.05
CA GLU A 311 -4.39 6.31 -18.28
C GLU A 311 -4.11 7.80 -18.51
N GLN A 312 -4.24 8.61 -17.48
CA GLN A 312 -3.88 10.02 -17.55
C GLN A 312 -2.40 10.23 -17.90
N ALA A 313 -1.51 9.41 -17.32
CA ALA A 313 -0.08 9.49 -17.62
C ALA A 313 0.22 9.11 -19.09
N ILE A 314 -0.52 8.14 -19.63
CA ILE A 314 -0.44 7.75 -21.03
C ILE A 314 -0.93 8.87 -21.95
N GLN A 315 -2.11 9.41 -21.68
CA GLN A 315 -2.71 10.51 -22.47
C GLN A 315 -1.82 11.76 -22.48
N LYS A 316 -1.14 12.05 -21.36
CA LYS A 316 -0.16 13.14 -21.26
C LYS A 316 1.19 12.83 -21.90
N GLY A 317 1.39 11.66 -22.52
CA GLY A 317 2.64 11.23 -23.11
C GLY A 317 3.76 10.92 -22.11
N ALA A 318 3.45 10.90 -20.80
CA ALA A 318 4.42 10.54 -19.76
C ALA A 318 4.76 9.04 -19.77
N LEU A 319 3.79 8.22 -20.20
CA LEU A 319 3.93 6.78 -20.48
C LEU A 319 3.62 6.57 -21.95
N ALA A 320 4.63 6.57 -22.82
CA ALA A 320 4.41 6.39 -24.26
C ALA A 320 4.10 4.92 -24.57
N TYR A 321 3.01 4.69 -25.32
CA TYR A 321 2.85 3.46 -26.11
C TYR A 321 3.61 3.62 -27.42
N ALA A 322 4.39 2.64 -27.79
CA ALA A 322 4.86 2.46 -29.16
C ALA A 322 4.11 1.28 -29.76
#